data_3a1ded50e59b31d25b004d9f3bdf6380
#
_entry.id   3a1ded50e59b31d25b004d9f3bdf6380
#
_cell.length_a   1.000
_cell.length_b   1.000
_cell.length_c   1.000
_cell.angle_alpha   90.00
_cell.angle_beta   90.00
_cell.angle_gamma   90.00
#
_symmetry.space_group_name_H-M   'P 1'
#
loop_
_entity.id
_entity.type
_entity.pdbx_description
1 polymer ?
#
loop_
_entity_poly.entity_id
_entity_poly.type
_entity_poly.pdbx_seq_one_letter_code
_entity_poly.pdbx_strand_id
1 'polypeptide(L)'
;MTIQHDPHSAVSPGQPGSQVYPASPLGEDIQGIPTGRDVGWEPLVDYRRNGVSENTVHGAVAWCHGDEVIHSFGGNVLCYGRSMMKPFMLKSFVKELDHCSWEQKAISVASHNGDTEHVSTAQSLLAKSEWPLMMTPLDVPLIQFGRQVRRPRRWFHTCSGEHAAILRGCRAKGWKRAGYTLPEHEVFQAYMEQLRRFLGKSWKPLRIAKDGCGLPTVSNTVSELAKIYAGLVRDKDEDWIWEAMCRHPDLVGGFNRLDSTILKIGEGKVIAKEGADGLLGLAILHEDYPNGLGIVVKIAHGWNAQATWYVARSILGTLGFELRNPYPLHRQKAFIVP
;
A
#
# COMPACT_ATOMS: atom_id res chain seq x y z
N MET A 1 26.53 -9.74 -33.74
CA MET A 1 25.20 -10.33 -33.62
C MET A 1 24.22 -9.20 -33.43
N THR A 2 23.55 -8.83 -34.51
CA THR A 2 22.63 -7.68 -34.55
C THR A 2 21.24 -8.19 -34.17
N ILE A 3 20.68 -7.66 -33.10
CA ILE A 3 19.30 -7.98 -32.70
C ILE A 3 18.37 -7.18 -33.63
N GLN A 4 17.67 -7.89 -34.52
CA GLN A 4 16.60 -7.31 -35.33
C GLN A 4 15.36 -7.12 -34.43
N HIS A 5 14.88 -5.89 -34.34
CA HIS A 5 13.57 -5.56 -33.82
C HIS A 5 12.50 -5.98 -34.84
N ASP A 6 11.57 -6.82 -34.40
CA ASP A 6 10.38 -7.19 -35.19
C ASP A 6 9.31 -6.07 -35.00
N PRO A 7 8.89 -5.37 -36.06
CA PRO A 7 7.94 -4.26 -35.97
C PRO A 7 6.46 -4.68 -36.02
N HIS A 8 6.11 -5.96 -35.92
CA HIS A 8 4.74 -6.45 -36.13
C HIS A 8 4.14 -7.23 -34.95
N SER A 9 4.20 -6.73 -33.74
CA SER A 9 3.23 -7.13 -32.72
C SER A 9 2.12 -6.06 -32.60
N ALA A 10 1.30 -5.97 -33.64
CA ALA A 10 0.03 -5.26 -33.55
C ALA A 10 -0.88 -6.01 -32.59
N VAL A 11 -1.10 -5.46 -31.41
CA VAL A 11 -2.13 -5.93 -30.47
C VAL A 11 -3.48 -5.73 -31.17
N SER A 12 -4.16 -6.83 -31.45
CA SER A 12 -5.48 -6.83 -32.07
C SER A 12 -6.49 -6.04 -31.21
N PRO A 13 -7.25 -5.09 -31.77
CA PRO A 13 -8.33 -4.45 -31.06
C PRO A 13 -9.48 -5.43 -30.94
N GLY A 14 -9.82 -5.90 -29.73
CA GLY A 14 -11.01 -6.73 -29.57
C GLY A 14 -11.02 -7.74 -28.42
N GLN A 15 -10.22 -7.58 -27.37
CA GLN A 15 -10.49 -8.36 -26.15
C GLN A 15 -11.49 -7.60 -25.26
N PRO A 16 -12.64 -8.23 -24.85
CA PRO A 16 -13.54 -7.63 -23.89
C PRO A 16 -12.85 -7.59 -22.52
N GLY A 17 -12.46 -6.40 -22.06
CA GLY A 17 -11.86 -6.19 -20.74
C GLY A 17 -10.68 -5.25 -20.66
N SER A 18 -10.20 -4.67 -21.76
CA SER A 18 -9.23 -3.56 -21.67
C SER A 18 -9.99 -2.29 -21.25
N GLN A 19 -10.07 -2.06 -19.95
CA GLN A 19 -10.57 -0.79 -19.42
C GLN A 19 -9.57 0.31 -19.81
N VAL A 20 -9.95 1.15 -20.73
CA VAL A 20 -9.19 2.36 -21.05
C VAL A 20 -9.47 3.34 -19.91
N TYR A 21 -8.48 3.58 -19.06
CA TYR A 21 -8.52 4.72 -18.18
C TYR A 21 -8.47 5.97 -19.05
N PRO A 22 -9.36 6.96 -18.85
CA PRO A 22 -9.25 8.21 -19.54
C PRO A 22 -7.85 8.76 -19.29
N ALA A 23 -7.21 9.28 -20.33
CA ALA A 23 -5.99 10.04 -20.17
C ALA A 23 -6.24 11.06 -19.05
N SER A 24 -5.30 11.19 -18.11
CA SER A 24 -5.42 12.19 -17.06
C SER A 24 -5.84 13.51 -17.71
N PRO A 25 -6.83 14.25 -17.16
CA PRO A 25 -7.18 15.57 -17.67
C PRO A 25 -6.00 16.54 -17.71
N LEU A 26 -4.85 16.14 -17.18
CA LEU A 26 -3.56 16.83 -17.24
C LEU A 26 -2.59 16.14 -18.20
N GLY A 27 -3.07 15.31 -19.15
CA GLY A 27 -2.25 14.44 -20.00
C GLY A 27 -1.30 15.16 -20.97
N GLU A 28 -1.35 16.48 -21.06
CA GLU A 28 -0.47 17.24 -21.95
C GLU A 28 0.65 17.99 -21.23
N ASP A 29 0.64 18.05 -19.89
CA ASP A 29 1.64 18.82 -19.13
C ASP A 29 2.35 17.96 -18.08
N ILE A 30 3.19 17.06 -18.56
CA ILE A 30 4.23 16.40 -17.73
C ILE A 30 5.36 17.42 -17.45
N GLN A 31 5.40 18.55 -18.16
CA GLN A 31 6.33 19.63 -17.91
C GLN A 31 6.08 20.20 -16.49
N GLY A 32 7.05 20.04 -15.62
CA GLY A 32 7.01 20.54 -14.25
C GLY A 32 6.80 19.46 -13.18
N ILE A 33 6.56 18.18 -13.53
CA ILE A 33 6.65 17.09 -12.56
C ILE A 33 8.09 16.60 -12.53
N PRO A 34 8.80 16.72 -11.38
CA PRO A 34 10.15 16.19 -11.24
C PRO A 34 10.17 14.70 -11.54
N THR A 35 11.09 14.24 -12.35
CA THR A 35 11.30 12.84 -12.68
C THR A 35 12.78 12.47 -12.60
N GLY A 36 13.09 11.23 -12.21
CA GLY A 36 14.47 10.77 -12.17
C GLY A 36 15.34 11.62 -11.24
N ARG A 37 16.29 12.37 -11.79
CA ARG A 37 17.27 13.16 -11.02
C ARG A 37 16.70 14.40 -10.36
N ASP A 38 15.58 14.90 -10.87
CA ASP A 38 14.94 16.14 -10.38
C ASP A 38 14.04 15.90 -9.16
N VAL A 39 13.84 14.64 -8.79
CA VAL A 39 13.10 14.30 -7.58
C VAL A 39 14.00 14.50 -6.37
N GLY A 40 13.53 15.20 -5.36
CA GLY A 40 14.25 15.48 -4.12
C GLY A 40 14.34 14.24 -3.20
N TRP A 41 14.96 13.16 -3.72
CA TRP A 41 15.26 11.97 -2.92
C TRP A 41 16.44 12.23 -1.99
N GLU A 42 16.29 11.80 -0.74
CA GLU A 42 17.35 11.90 0.28
C GLU A 42 18.04 10.56 0.48
N PRO A 43 19.33 10.53 0.84
CA PRO A 43 20.02 9.30 1.19
C PRO A 43 19.46 8.76 2.52
N LEU A 44 19.04 7.49 2.55
CA LEU A 44 18.43 6.87 3.73
C LEU A 44 19.28 5.73 4.31
N VAL A 45 19.87 4.89 3.46
CA VAL A 45 20.66 3.74 3.88
C VAL A 45 21.97 3.69 3.12
N ASP A 46 23.07 3.59 3.85
CA ASP A 46 24.40 3.45 3.27
C ASP A 46 24.97 2.05 3.59
N TYR A 47 25.24 1.28 2.55
CA TYR A 47 25.84 -0.05 2.67
C TYR A 47 27.37 0.04 2.55
N ARG A 48 28.06 -0.32 3.62
CA ARG A 48 29.53 -0.21 3.70
C ARG A 48 30.19 -1.57 3.81
N ARG A 49 31.33 -1.70 3.14
CA ARG A 49 32.24 -2.81 3.31
C ARG A 49 33.61 -2.27 3.76
N ASN A 50 34.08 -2.74 4.91
CA ASN A 50 35.33 -2.30 5.51
C ASN A 50 35.47 -0.76 5.55
N GLY A 51 34.37 -0.06 5.90
CA GLY A 51 34.33 1.42 6.00
C GLY A 51 34.05 2.15 4.70
N VAL A 52 34.20 1.51 3.55
CA VAL A 52 33.91 2.12 2.24
C VAL A 52 32.44 2.00 1.90
N SER A 53 31.78 3.12 1.53
CA SER A 53 30.43 3.14 1.00
C SER A 53 30.41 2.49 -0.38
N GLU A 54 29.68 1.38 -0.51
CA GLU A 54 29.52 0.67 -1.78
C GLU A 54 28.18 1.02 -2.47
N ASN A 55 27.16 1.35 -1.68
CA ASN A 55 25.82 1.60 -2.21
C ASN A 55 25.01 2.45 -1.23
N THR A 56 24.47 3.55 -1.71
CA THR A 56 23.56 4.40 -0.96
C THR A 56 22.15 4.31 -1.55
N VAL A 57 21.19 3.91 -0.72
CA VAL A 57 19.79 3.85 -1.10
C VAL A 57 19.10 5.14 -0.71
N HIS A 58 18.49 5.78 -1.69
CA HIS A 58 17.75 7.02 -1.51
C HIS A 58 16.26 6.75 -1.32
N GLY A 59 15.58 7.72 -0.73
CA GLY A 59 14.13 7.66 -0.52
C GLY A 59 13.58 8.95 0.06
N ALA A 60 12.41 8.85 0.65
CA ALA A 60 11.77 9.94 1.36
C ALA A 60 11.09 9.40 2.62
N VAL A 61 11.09 10.17 3.69
CA VAL A 61 10.42 9.87 4.95
C VAL A 61 9.73 11.12 5.47
N ALA A 62 8.51 10.98 5.97
CA ALA A 62 7.82 12.05 6.66
C ALA A 62 7.16 11.53 7.94
N TRP A 63 7.20 12.34 8.97
CA TRP A 63 6.56 12.13 10.26
C TRP A 63 5.51 13.22 10.49
N CYS A 64 4.32 12.82 10.85
CA CYS A 64 3.22 13.74 11.11
C CYS A 64 2.61 13.44 12.47
N HIS A 65 2.57 14.46 13.34
CA HIS A 65 1.87 14.41 14.62
C HIS A 65 0.51 15.13 14.47
N GLY A 66 -0.56 14.38 14.50
CA GLY A 66 -1.88 14.90 14.15
C GLY A 66 -1.88 15.44 12.71
N ASP A 67 -2.01 16.75 12.57
CA ASP A 67 -2.04 17.42 11.25
C ASP A 67 -0.71 18.10 10.88
N GLU A 68 0.26 18.11 11.79
CA GLU A 68 1.54 18.79 11.62
C GLU A 68 2.65 17.85 11.17
N VAL A 69 3.40 18.26 10.14
CA VAL A 69 4.63 17.56 9.73
C VAL A 69 5.75 17.98 10.67
N ILE A 70 6.22 17.05 11.50
CA ILE A 70 7.26 17.32 12.51
C ILE A 70 8.66 16.97 12.02
N HIS A 71 8.79 16.00 11.13
CA HIS A 71 10.06 15.64 10.47
C HIS A 71 9.80 15.29 9.02
N SER A 72 10.71 15.68 8.13
CA SER A 72 10.60 15.42 6.70
C SER A 72 11.98 15.36 6.03
N PHE A 73 12.22 14.25 5.35
CA PHE A 73 13.32 14.05 4.43
C PHE A 73 12.70 13.72 3.07
N GLY A 74 12.73 14.65 2.12
CA GLY A 74 12.05 14.47 0.84
C GLY A 74 10.52 14.38 0.93
N GLY A 75 9.88 14.97 1.95
CA GLY A 75 8.44 14.85 2.20
C GLY A 75 7.54 15.38 1.10
N ASN A 76 8.05 16.25 0.23
CA ASN A 76 7.36 16.77 -0.95
C ASN A 76 7.43 15.83 -2.17
N VAL A 77 8.18 14.73 -2.07
CA VAL A 77 8.22 13.72 -3.13
C VAL A 77 6.81 13.20 -3.40
N LEU A 78 6.41 13.27 -4.67
CA LEU A 78 5.12 12.79 -5.13
C LEU A 78 5.20 11.30 -5.44
N CYS A 79 4.27 10.52 -4.91
CA CYS A 79 4.17 9.08 -5.18
C CYS A 79 2.71 8.62 -5.14
N TYR A 80 2.45 7.42 -5.65
CA TYR A 80 1.15 6.79 -5.49
C TYR A 80 1.12 5.99 -4.20
N GLY A 81 0.07 6.16 -3.37
CA GLY A 81 -0.06 5.48 -2.08
C GLY A 81 -0.29 3.97 -2.19
N ARG A 82 -0.87 3.51 -3.31
CA ARG A 82 -1.04 2.09 -3.66
C ARG A 82 -1.63 1.27 -2.50
N SER A 83 -1.13 0.04 -2.28
CA SER A 83 -1.70 -0.88 -1.29
C SER A 83 -1.58 -0.41 0.18
N MET A 84 -0.73 0.57 0.50
CA MET A 84 -0.75 1.15 1.83
C MET A 84 -2.04 1.93 2.12
N MET A 85 -2.81 2.29 1.09
CA MET A 85 -4.06 3.05 1.21
C MET A 85 -5.30 2.17 1.40
N LYS A 86 -5.18 0.84 1.44
CA LYS A 86 -6.32 -0.08 1.62
C LYS A 86 -7.14 0.16 2.89
N PRO A 87 -6.53 0.42 4.06
CA PRO A 87 -7.31 0.77 5.25
C PRO A 87 -8.27 1.94 5.00
N PHE A 88 -7.82 2.95 4.27
CA PHE A 88 -8.60 4.16 3.96
C PHE A 88 -9.65 3.93 2.87
N MET A 89 -9.38 3.07 1.90
CA MET A 89 -10.37 2.62 0.91
C MET A 89 -11.52 1.90 1.62
N LEU A 90 -11.19 1.01 2.55
CA LEU A 90 -12.18 0.19 3.27
C LEU A 90 -12.98 0.98 4.32
N LYS A 91 -12.51 2.17 4.76
CA LYS A 91 -13.32 3.10 5.57
C LYS A 91 -14.67 3.45 4.91
N SER A 92 -14.73 3.39 3.59
CA SER A 92 -15.98 3.59 2.84
C SER A 92 -17.02 2.48 3.04
N PHE A 93 -16.63 1.35 3.64
CA PHE A 93 -17.45 0.15 3.79
C PHE A 93 -17.49 -0.41 5.22
N VAL A 94 -17.02 0.35 6.22
CA VAL A 94 -16.92 -0.15 7.60
C VAL A 94 -18.27 -0.62 8.15
N LYS A 95 -19.35 0.08 7.86
CA LYS A 95 -20.71 -0.28 8.30
C LYS A 95 -21.22 -1.56 7.59
N GLU A 96 -21.00 -1.65 6.29
CA GLU A 96 -21.43 -2.77 5.46
C GLU A 96 -20.69 -4.07 5.77
N LEU A 97 -19.47 -3.97 6.31
CA LEU A 97 -18.62 -5.09 6.67
C LEU A 97 -18.59 -5.36 8.18
N ASP A 98 -19.33 -4.63 8.98
CA ASP A 98 -19.27 -4.75 10.43
C ASP A 98 -19.68 -6.15 10.94
N HIS A 99 -20.61 -6.80 10.27
CA HIS A 99 -21.05 -8.16 10.58
C HIS A 99 -20.08 -9.27 10.09
N CYS A 100 -18.98 -8.90 9.40
CA CYS A 100 -17.95 -9.86 8.97
C CYS A 100 -17.12 -10.34 10.16
N SER A 101 -16.54 -11.55 10.05
CA SER A 101 -15.60 -12.04 11.05
C SER A 101 -14.32 -11.17 11.08
N TRP A 102 -13.54 -11.28 12.15
CA TRP A 102 -12.29 -10.52 12.27
C TRP A 102 -11.28 -10.91 11.19
N GLU A 103 -11.23 -12.17 10.77
CA GLU A 103 -10.42 -12.67 9.68
C GLU A 103 -10.85 -12.03 8.35
N GLN A 104 -12.16 -11.96 8.10
CA GLN A 104 -12.71 -11.31 6.90
C GLN A 104 -12.43 -9.81 6.87
N LYS A 105 -12.49 -9.15 8.01
CA LYS A 105 -12.12 -7.74 8.17
C LYS A 105 -10.62 -7.52 7.90
N ALA A 106 -9.75 -8.36 8.47
CA ALA A 106 -8.30 -8.27 8.27
C ALA A 106 -7.89 -8.51 6.81
N ILE A 107 -8.43 -9.55 6.16
CA ILE A 107 -8.11 -9.86 4.76
C ILE A 107 -8.59 -8.75 3.80
N SER A 108 -9.59 -7.96 4.20
CA SER A 108 -10.12 -6.85 3.40
C SER A 108 -9.10 -5.73 3.18
N VAL A 109 -8.19 -5.51 4.13
CA VAL A 109 -7.13 -4.50 4.06
C VAL A 109 -5.76 -5.09 3.68
N ALA A 110 -5.71 -6.37 3.33
CA ALA A 110 -4.50 -7.14 3.13
C ALA A 110 -3.79 -6.87 1.79
N SER A 111 -2.47 -7.07 1.83
CA SER A 111 -1.66 -7.35 0.65
C SER A 111 -0.98 -8.69 0.87
N HIS A 112 -1.75 -9.74 0.78
CA HIS A 112 -1.39 -11.06 1.30
C HIS A 112 -0.49 -11.90 0.38
N ASN A 113 0.19 -12.88 0.96
CA ASN A 113 1.08 -13.81 0.25
C ASN A 113 0.35 -14.84 -0.63
N GLY A 114 -0.99 -14.94 -0.55
CA GLY A 114 -1.77 -15.94 -1.29
C GLY A 114 -1.63 -17.36 -0.75
N ASP A 115 -1.37 -17.52 0.55
CA ASP A 115 -1.42 -18.81 1.24
C ASP A 115 -2.85 -19.36 1.25
N THR A 116 -3.01 -20.64 1.57
CA THR A 116 -4.33 -21.29 1.58
C THR A 116 -5.33 -20.56 2.48
N GLU A 117 -4.89 -20.11 3.64
CA GLU A 117 -5.72 -19.36 4.58
C GLU A 117 -6.13 -18.00 4.00
N HIS A 118 -5.19 -17.24 3.39
CA HIS A 118 -5.51 -15.99 2.71
C HIS A 118 -6.58 -16.17 1.64
N VAL A 119 -6.38 -17.17 0.77
CA VAL A 119 -7.29 -17.43 -0.35
C VAL A 119 -8.67 -17.85 0.16
N SER A 120 -8.75 -18.78 1.13
CA SER A 120 -10.02 -19.25 1.66
C SER A 120 -10.78 -18.14 2.39
N THR A 121 -10.09 -17.30 3.15
CA THR A 121 -10.68 -16.15 3.85
C THR A 121 -11.18 -15.10 2.86
N ALA A 122 -10.40 -14.75 1.84
CA ALA A 122 -10.85 -13.84 0.80
C ALA A 122 -12.09 -14.37 0.03
N GLN A 123 -12.11 -15.68 -0.27
CA GLN A 123 -13.24 -16.34 -0.93
C GLN A 123 -14.51 -16.32 -0.06
N SER A 124 -14.38 -16.40 1.26
CA SER A 124 -15.52 -16.39 2.19
C SER A 124 -16.28 -15.06 2.24
N LEU A 125 -15.70 -13.98 1.70
CA LEU A 125 -16.35 -12.67 1.58
C LEU A 125 -17.48 -12.67 0.54
N LEU A 126 -17.44 -13.56 -0.45
CA LEU A 126 -18.38 -13.61 -1.57
C LEU A 126 -19.02 -15.00 -1.71
N ALA A 127 -20.30 -15.04 -2.13
CA ALA A 127 -20.89 -16.28 -2.61
C ALA A 127 -20.16 -16.77 -3.87
N LYS A 128 -20.11 -18.11 -4.10
CA LYS A 128 -19.41 -18.67 -5.28
C LYS A 128 -19.94 -18.12 -6.61
N SER A 129 -21.23 -17.81 -6.70
CA SER A 129 -21.86 -17.18 -7.86
C SER A 129 -21.36 -15.76 -8.16
N GLU A 130 -20.76 -15.10 -7.19
CA GLU A 130 -20.22 -13.75 -7.32
C GLU A 130 -18.71 -13.73 -7.70
N TRP A 131 -18.01 -14.86 -7.59
CA TRP A 131 -16.59 -14.96 -7.91
C TRP A 131 -16.21 -14.48 -9.32
N PRO A 132 -17.03 -14.67 -10.38
CA PRO A 132 -16.73 -14.14 -11.71
C PRO A 132 -16.67 -12.60 -11.78
N LEU A 133 -17.18 -11.88 -10.77
CA LEU A 133 -17.11 -10.42 -10.70
C LEU A 133 -15.74 -9.88 -10.31
N MET A 134 -14.85 -10.74 -9.80
CA MET A 134 -13.50 -10.35 -9.40
C MET A 134 -12.69 -9.86 -10.61
N MET A 135 -12.12 -8.66 -10.50
CA MET A 135 -11.35 -8.02 -11.58
C MET A 135 -9.84 -8.00 -11.32
N THR A 136 -9.36 -8.63 -10.25
CA THR A 136 -7.91 -8.77 -10.05
C THR A 136 -7.26 -9.48 -11.23
N PRO A 137 -6.05 -9.10 -11.67
CA PRO A 137 -5.31 -9.81 -12.71
C PRO A 137 -5.06 -11.28 -12.35
N LEU A 138 -4.79 -12.08 -13.39
CA LEU A 138 -4.38 -13.50 -13.23
C LEU A 138 -2.88 -13.62 -12.99
N ASP A 139 -2.12 -12.69 -13.52
CA ASP A 139 -0.69 -12.55 -13.31
C ASP A 139 -0.44 -12.18 -11.85
N VAL A 140 0.24 -13.02 -11.19
CA VAL A 140 0.26 -13.04 -9.75
C VAL A 140 1.50 -12.36 -9.24
N PRO A 141 1.37 -11.29 -8.43
CA PRO A 141 2.50 -10.75 -7.67
C PRO A 141 3.19 -11.76 -6.75
N LEU A 142 2.66 -12.97 -6.62
CA LEU A 142 3.28 -14.09 -5.89
C LEU A 142 4.68 -14.46 -6.40
N ILE A 143 5.02 -14.14 -7.65
CA ILE A 143 6.40 -14.26 -8.15
C ILE A 143 7.35 -13.42 -7.30
N GLN A 144 6.91 -12.27 -6.81
CA GLN A 144 7.68 -11.40 -5.91
C GLN A 144 8.04 -12.09 -4.58
N PHE A 145 7.26 -13.09 -4.19
CA PHE A 145 7.47 -13.85 -2.95
C PHE A 145 8.11 -15.22 -3.20
N GLY A 146 8.70 -15.44 -4.39
CA GLY A 146 9.38 -16.68 -4.74
C GLY A 146 8.46 -17.87 -4.99
N ARG A 147 7.17 -17.65 -5.21
CA ARG A 147 6.20 -18.72 -5.46
C ARG A 147 5.85 -18.81 -6.94
N GLN A 148 5.83 -20.03 -7.45
CA GLN A 148 5.30 -20.33 -8.79
C GLN A 148 3.89 -20.88 -8.66
N VAL A 149 2.94 -20.24 -9.33
CA VAL A 149 1.55 -20.70 -9.41
C VAL A 149 1.32 -21.33 -10.77
N ARG A 150 1.20 -22.67 -10.82
CA ARG A 150 0.98 -23.42 -12.08
C ARG A 150 -0.38 -23.13 -12.74
N ARG A 151 -1.39 -22.78 -11.93
CA ARG A 151 -2.74 -22.43 -12.40
C ARG A 151 -3.15 -21.14 -11.74
N PRO A 152 -2.79 -19.97 -12.30
CA PRO A 152 -3.13 -18.68 -11.71
C PRO A 152 -4.65 -18.52 -11.64
N ARG A 153 -5.10 -17.98 -10.53
CA ARG A 153 -6.51 -17.61 -10.31
C ARG A 153 -6.53 -16.22 -9.72
N ARG A 154 -7.59 -15.46 -9.95
CA ARG A 154 -7.78 -14.10 -9.39
C ARG A 154 -7.64 -14.05 -7.87
N TRP A 155 -7.99 -15.13 -7.17
CA TRP A 155 -7.90 -15.26 -5.71
C TRP A 155 -6.48 -15.34 -5.15
N PHE A 156 -5.50 -15.71 -5.97
CA PHE A 156 -4.09 -15.70 -5.55
C PHE A 156 -3.47 -14.30 -5.59
N HIS A 157 -4.14 -13.35 -6.24
CA HIS A 157 -3.67 -11.98 -6.28
C HIS A 157 -3.62 -11.37 -4.88
N THR A 158 -2.55 -10.69 -4.55
CA THR A 158 -2.28 -10.08 -3.23
C THR A 158 -3.40 -9.10 -2.76
N CYS A 159 -4.22 -8.58 -3.68
CA CYS A 159 -5.34 -7.67 -3.40
C CYS A 159 -6.71 -8.38 -3.44
N SER A 160 -6.78 -9.72 -3.52
CA SER A 160 -8.07 -10.39 -3.72
C SER A 160 -9.05 -10.16 -2.56
N GLY A 161 -8.55 -10.04 -1.32
CA GLY A 161 -9.37 -9.71 -0.15
C GLY A 161 -10.01 -8.34 -0.25
N GLU A 162 -9.26 -7.32 -0.64
CA GLU A 162 -9.78 -5.97 -0.87
C GLU A 162 -10.87 -5.94 -1.94
N HIS A 163 -10.62 -6.57 -3.10
CA HIS A 163 -11.60 -6.63 -4.18
C HIS A 163 -12.88 -7.38 -3.77
N ALA A 164 -12.76 -8.47 -3.03
CA ALA A 164 -13.90 -9.20 -2.52
C ALA A 164 -14.72 -8.38 -1.50
N ALA A 165 -14.04 -7.66 -0.61
CA ALA A 165 -14.66 -6.77 0.35
C ALA A 165 -15.40 -5.59 -0.33
N ILE A 166 -14.79 -4.97 -1.33
CA ILE A 166 -15.42 -3.91 -2.13
C ILE A 166 -16.70 -4.44 -2.81
N LEU A 167 -16.65 -5.61 -3.47
CA LEU A 167 -17.82 -6.21 -4.11
C LEU A 167 -18.94 -6.54 -3.12
N ARG A 168 -18.58 -7.04 -1.92
CA ARG A 168 -19.53 -7.26 -0.83
C ARG A 168 -20.15 -5.95 -0.34
N GLY A 169 -19.30 -4.92 -0.13
CA GLY A 169 -19.76 -3.58 0.26
C GLY A 169 -20.65 -2.93 -0.77
N CYS A 170 -20.32 -3.02 -2.05
CA CYS A 170 -21.18 -2.54 -3.15
C CYS A 170 -22.56 -3.21 -3.11
N ARG A 171 -22.63 -4.54 -2.91
CA ARG A 171 -23.88 -5.26 -2.76
C ARG A 171 -24.71 -4.71 -1.59
N ALA A 172 -24.08 -4.51 -0.44
CA ALA A 172 -24.76 -4.04 0.76
C ALA A 172 -25.26 -2.59 0.61
N LYS A 173 -24.54 -1.75 -0.12
CA LYS A 173 -24.94 -0.37 -0.43
C LYS A 173 -25.92 -0.25 -1.61
N GLY A 174 -26.20 -1.34 -2.32
CA GLY A 174 -27.00 -1.28 -3.55
C GLY A 174 -26.27 -0.65 -4.73
N TRP A 175 -24.95 -0.51 -4.67
CA TRP A 175 -24.13 0.00 -5.76
C TRP A 175 -23.95 -1.05 -6.87
N LYS A 176 -23.76 -0.60 -8.10
CA LYS A 176 -23.41 -1.49 -9.20
C LYS A 176 -22.08 -2.18 -8.88
N ARG A 177 -21.96 -3.48 -9.17
CA ARG A 177 -20.70 -4.21 -9.00
C ARG A 177 -19.84 -4.22 -10.26
N ALA A 178 -20.49 -4.03 -11.42
CA ALA A 178 -19.75 -3.88 -12.68
C ALA A 178 -19.06 -2.50 -12.71
N GLY A 179 -17.81 -2.48 -13.13
CA GLY A 179 -17.06 -1.25 -13.24
C GLY A 179 -16.50 -0.70 -11.92
N TYR A 180 -16.56 -1.46 -10.82
CA TYR A 180 -16.09 -1.01 -9.49
C TYR A 180 -14.60 -0.60 -9.45
N THR A 181 -13.86 -0.92 -10.49
CA THR A 181 -12.46 -0.54 -10.66
C THR A 181 -12.26 0.74 -11.47
N LEU A 182 -13.34 1.42 -11.84
CA LEU A 182 -13.28 2.66 -12.63
C LEU A 182 -13.28 3.90 -11.73
N PRO A 183 -12.60 4.98 -12.14
CA PRO A 183 -12.58 6.23 -11.38
C PRO A 183 -13.96 6.88 -11.25
N GLU A 184 -14.88 6.63 -12.18
CA GLU A 184 -16.26 7.19 -12.17
C GLU A 184 -17.19 6.43 -11.23
N HIS A 185 -16.77 5.26 -10.74
CA HIS A 185 -17.62 4.42 -9.89
C HIS A 185 -17.71 4.97 -8.45
N GLU A 186 -18.86 4.72 -7.80
CA GLU A 186 -19.15 5.17 -6.43
C GLU A 186 -18.06 4.75 -5.42
N VAL A 187 -17.42 3.60 -5.63
CA VAL A 187 -16.30 3.11 -4.81
C VAL A 187 -15.15 4.13 -4.75
N PHE A 188 -14.73 4.61 -5.92
CA PHE A 188 -13.63 5.57 -5.98
C PHE A 188 -14.05 6.94 -5.45
N GLN A 189 -15.29 7.38 -5.73
CA GLN A 189 -15.80 8.63 -5.20
C GLN A 189 -15.85 8.61 -3.66
N ALA A 190 -16.33 7.52 -3.08
CA ALA A 190 -16.36 7.34 -1.63
C ALA A 190 -14.94 7.30 -1.02
N TYR A 191 -13.99 6.66 -1.70
CA TYR A 191 -12.58 6.69 -1.29
C TYR A 191 -12.02 8.13 -1.31
N MET A 192 -12.31 8.91 -2.35
CA MET A 192 -11.88 10.31 -2.43
C MET A 192 -12.44 11.15 -1.28
N GLU A 193 -13.69 10.89 -0.86
CA GLU A 193 -14.27 11.54 0.31
C GLU A 193 -13.53 11.16 1.61
N GLN A 194 -13.11 9.90 1.77
CA GLN A 194 -12.27 9.51 2.91
C GLN A 194 -10.95 10.27 2.92
N LEU A 195 -10.26 10.41 1.79
CA LEU A 195 -9.00 11.17 1.73
C LEU A 195 -9.20 12.65 2.09
N ARG A 196 -10.30 13.26 1.65
CA ARG A 196 -10.63 14.65 1.99
C ARG A 196 -10.93 14.86 3.49
N ARG A 197 -11.35 13.83 4.22
CA ARG A 197 -11.47 13.92 5.69
C ARG A 197 -10.11 14.17 6.35
N PHE A 198 -9.03 13.61 5.81
CA PHE A 198 -7.67 13.73 6.36
C PHE A 198 -6.91 14.92 5.80
N LEU A 199 -7.10 15.25 4.53
CA LEU A 199 -6.29 16.25 3.81
C LEU A 199 -6.99 17.60 3.64
N GLY A 200 -8.29 17.67 3.97
CA GLY A 200 -9.11 18.85 3.81
C GLY A 200 -10.07 18.78 2.62
N LYS A 201 -11.23 19.42 2.74
CA LYS A 201 -12.32 19.33 1.75
C LYS A 201 -11.95 19.77 0.33
N SER A 202 -11.02 20.70 0.19
CA SER A 202 -10.55 21.22 -1.10
C SER A 202 -9.45 20.38 -1.74
N TRP A 203 -8.91 19.37 -1.03
CA TRP A 203 -7.83 18.55 -1.53
C TRP A 203 -8.24 17.76 -2.79
N LYS A 204 -7.33 17.74 -3.75
CA LYS A 204 -7.45 16.97 -5.00
C LYS A 204 -6.09 16.37 -5.33
N PRO A 205 -6.03 15.12 -5.82
CA PRO A 205 -4.77 14.53 -6.28
C PRO A 205 -4.29 15.24 -7.54
N LEU A 206 -2.98 15.37 -7.68
CA LEU A 206 -2.38 15.88 -8.92
C LEU A 206 -2.57 14.89 -10.08
N ARG A 207 -2.56 13.60 -9.80
CA ARG A 207 -2.72 12.52 -10.78
C ARG A 207 -3.53 11.35 -10.21
N ILE A 208 -4.23 10.69 -11.10
CA ILE A 208 -4.89 9.41 -10.88
C ILE A 208 -4.28 8.40 -11.85
N ALA A 209 -3.97 7.21 -11.38
CA ALA A 209 -3.45 6.12 -12.20
C ALA A 209 -4.18 4.81 -11.89
N LYS A 210 -3.95 3.81 -12.73
CA LYS A 210 -4.39 2.44 -12.48
C LYS A 210 -3.29 1.70 -11.72
N ASP A 211 -3.63 1.11 -10.57
CA ASP A 211 -2.70 0.24 -9.85
C ASP A 211 -2.61 -1.15 -10.50
N GLY A 212 -1.58 -1.91 -10.11
CA GLY A 212 -1.37 -3.28 -10.61
C GLY A 212 -2.54 -4.23 -10.36
N CYS A 213 -3.37 -3.99 -9.35
CA CYS A 213 -4.59 -4.77 -9.10
C CYS A 213 -5.80 -4.33 -9.95
N GLY A 214 -5.70 -3.21 -10.64
CA GLY A 214 -6.78 -2.66 -11.47
C GLY A 214 -7.59 -1.54 -10.82
N LEU A 215 -7.48 -1.32 -9.51
CA LEU A 215 -8.13 -0.19 -8.83
C LEU A 215 -7.46 1.14 -9.16
N PRO A 216 -8.18 2.27 -9.11
CA PRO A 216 -7.56 3.58 -9.20
C PRO A 216 -6.69 3.84 -7.98
N THR A 217 -5.54 4.46 -8.20
CA THR A 217 -4.64 4.98 -7.17
C THR A 217 -4.37 6.46 -7.42
N VAL A 218 -4.15 7.22 -6.37
CA VAL A 218 -3.97 8.67 -6.43
C VAL A 218 -2.57 9.07 -5.98
N SER A 219 -2.06 10.14 -6.58
CA SER A 219 -0.79 10.71 -6.17
C SER A 219 -0.96 11.55 -4.91
N ASN A 220 -0.02 11.40 -4.00
CA ASN A 220 0.13 12.17 -2.78
C ASN A 220 1.60 12.50 -2.56
N THR A 221 1.88 13.56 -1.85
CA THR A 221 3.22 13.73 -1.27
C THR A 221 3.43 12.75 -0.11
N VAL A 222 4.68 12.43 0.20
CA VAL A 222 5.00 11.55 1.34
C VAL A 222 4.49 12.16 2.65
N SER A 223 4.54 13.50 2.79
CA SER A 223 3.97 14.21 3.94
C SER A 223 2.44 14.10 4.03
N GLU A 224 1.72 14.19 2.92
CA GLU A 224 0.26 13.95 2.91
C GLU A 224 -0.09 12.53 3.35
N LEU A 225 0.67 11.53 2.88
CA LEU A 225 0.49 10.14 3.30
C LEU A 225 0.75 9.97 4.80
N ALA A 226 1.78 10.61 5.36
CA ALA A 226 2.05 10.57 6.80
C ALA A 226 0.91 11.20 7.61
N LYS A 227 0.34 12.31 7.15
CA LYS A 227 -0.84 12.94 7.76
C LYS A 227 -2.07 12.02 7.76
N ILE A 228 -2.31 11.32 6.64
CA ILE A 228 -3.39 10.33 6.53
C ILE A 228 -3.20 9.21 7.58
N TYR A 229 -1.96 8.73 7.77
CA TYR A 229 -1.65 7.69 8.77
C TYR A 229 -1.78 8.19 10.22
N ALA A 230 -1.42 9.43 10.52
CA ALA A 230 -1.71 10.04 11.82
C ALA A 230 -3.23 10.08 12.09
N GLY A 231 -4.02 10.37 11.05
CA GLY A 231 -5.48 10.31 11.12
C GLY A 231 -6.03 8.92 11.44
N LEU A 232 -5.36 7.86 11.02
CA LEU A 232 -5.78 6.49 11.35
C LEU A 232 -5.70 6.21 12.87
N VAL A 233 -4.73 6.81 13.56
CA VAL A 233 -4.63 6.74 15.03
C VAL A 233 -5.83 7.41 15.70
N ARG A 234 -6.22 8.59 15.22
CA ARG A 234 -7.39 9.32 15.74
C ARG A 234 -8.68 8.55 15.57
N ASP A 235 -8.81 7.85 14.45
CA ASP A 235 -10.00 7.07 14.08
C ASP A 235 -9.99 5.64 14.65
N LYS A 236 -9.02 5.25 15.47
CA LYS A 236 -8.81 3.84 15.89
C LYS A 236 -10.01 3.18 16.58
N ASP A 237 -10.80 3.97 17.28
CA ASP A 237 -11.98 3.51 18.03
C ASP A 237 -13.30 3.80 17.26
N GLU A 238 -13.23 4.43 16.09
CA GLU A 238 -14.41 4.76 15.27
C GLU A 238 -14.89 3.59 14.41
N ASP A 239 -13.97 2.67 14.07
CA ASP A 239 -14.26 1.52 13.22
C ASP A 239 -13.37 0.31 13.54
N TRP A 240 -13.64 -0.80 12.89
CA TRP A 240 -12.98 -2.08 13.14
C TRP A 240 -11.58 -2.22 12.49
N ILE A 241 -11.12 -1.27 11.68
CA ILE A 241 -9.91 -1.43 10.84
C ILE A 241 -8.67 -1.64 11.70
N TRP A 242 -8.47 -0.78 12.71
CA TRP A 242 -7.33 -0.90 13.63
C TRP A 242 -7.30 -2.26 14.32
N GLU A 243 -8.41 -2.64 14.92
CA GLU A 243 -8.50 -3.88 15.69
C GLU A 243 -8.35 -5.13 14.80
N ALA A 244 -8.95 -5.14 13.61
CA ALA A 244 -8.83 -6.26 12.68
C ALA A 244 -7.39 -6.52 12.25
N MET A 245 -6.62 -5.45 11.96
CA MET A 245 -5.21 -5.57 11.58
C MET A 245 -4.35 -6.08 12.75
N CYS A 246 -4.62 -5.63 13.97
CA CYS A 246 -3.90 -6.06 15.16
C CYS A 246 -4.23 -7.52 15.55
N ARG A 247 -5.48 -7.96 15.40
CA ARG A 247 -5.91 -9.33 15.75
C ARG A 247 -5.37 -10.38 14.79
N HIS A 248 -5.26 -10.06 13.51
CA HIS A 248 -4.89 -11.01 12.46
C HIS A 248 -3.75 -10.48 11.57
N PRO A 249 -2.57 -10.18 12.16
CA PRO A 249 -1.45 -9.62 11.43
C PRO A 249 -0.96 -10.51 10.27
N ASP A 250 -1.04 -11.84 10.43
CA ASP A 250 -0.63 -12.78 9.38
C ASP A 250 -1.58 -12.76 8.17
N LEU A 251 -2.86 -12.40 8.37
CA LEU A 251 -3.79 -12.22 7.26
C LEU A 251 -3.57 -10.91 6.50
N VAL A 252 -2.96 -9.89 7.12
CA VAL A 252 -2.69 -8.60 6.47
C VAL A 252 -1.58 -8.71 5.41
N GLY A 253 -0.51 -9.43 5.69
CA GLY A 253 0.61 -9.65 4.77
C GLY A 253 0.97 -11.12 4.62
N GLY A 254 1.35 -11.75 5.71
CA GLY A 254 1.75 -13.14 5.79
C GLY A 254 3.15 -13.35 6.34
N PHE A 255 3.63 -14.57 6.24
CA PHE A 255 4.96 -14.93 6.71
C PHE A 255 6.06 -14.10 6.01
N ASN A 256 7.02 -13.60 6.78
CA ASN A 256 8.13 -12.76 6.32
C ASN A 256 7.71 -11.43 5.66
N ARG A 257 6.49 -10.94 5.91
CA ARG A 257 6.10 -9.61 5.49
C ARG A 257 6.41 -8.59 6.59
N LEU A 258 6.89 -7.42 6.15
CA LEU A 258 7.29 -6.36 7.07
C LEU A 258 6.09 -5.82 7.85
N ASP A 259 4.97 -5.56 7.19
CA ASP A 259 3.73 -5.11 7.82
C ASP A 259 3.24 -6.11 8.88
N SER A 260 3.16 -7.41 8.57
CA SER A 260 2.78 -8.44 9.52
C SER A 260 3.73 -8.52 10.72
N THR A 261 5.03 -8.36 10.49
CA THR A 261 6.03 -8.39 11.57
C THR A 261 5.88 -7.17 12.48
N ILE A 262 5.69 -5.98 11.91
CA ILE A 262 5.52 -4.75 12.70
C ILE A 262 4.21 -4.78 13.49
N LEU A 263 3.12 -5.25 12.89
CA LEU A 263 1.83 -5.43 13.58
C LEU A 263 1.97 -6.31 14.83
N LYS A 264 2.75 -7.39 14.73
CA LYS A 264 3.00 -8.31 15.86
C LYS A 264 3.80 -7.65 16.99
N ILE A 265 4.92 -7.00 16.65
CA ILE A 265 5.78 -6.37 17.67
C ILE A 265 5.15 -5.11 18.27
N GLY A 266 4.22 -4.49 17.56
CA GLY A 266 3.51 -3.30 18.00
C GLY A 266 2.46 -3.54 19.08
N GLU A 267 2.09 -4.81 19.33
CA GLU A 267 1.17 -5.23 20.42
C GLU A 267 -0.08 -4.35 20.52
N GLY A 268 -0.69 -4.04 19.40
CA GLY A 268 -1.88 -3.18 19.32
C GLY A 268 -1.59 -1.67 19.27
N LYS A 269 -0.34 -1.24 19.44
CA LYS A 269 0.05 0.18 19.40
C LYS A 269 0.50 0.67 18.03
N VAL A 270 0.77 -0.23 17.08
CA VAL A 270 1.29 0.11 15.75
C VAL A 270 0.47 -0.57 14.67
N ILE A 271 -0.05 0.22 13.75
CA ILE A 271 -0.53 -0.27 12.46
C ILE A 271 0.58 -0.07 11.44
N ALA A 272 0.86 -1.10 10.66
CA ALA A 272 1.78 -1.07 9.54
C ALA A 272 1.11 -1.59 8.28
N LYS A 273 1.34 -0.92 7.16
CA LYS A 273 0.89 -1.41 5.86
C LYS A 273 1.91 -1.14 4.78
N GLU A 274 2.35 -2.21 4.13
CA GLU A 274 3.21 -2.11 2.95
C GLU A 274 2.40 -1.72 1.71
N GLY A 275 3.03 -0.91 0.85
CA GLY A 275 2.62 -0.68 -0.52
C GLY A 275 3.69 -1.17 -1.49
N ALA A 276 3.31 -1.45 -2.73
CA ALA A 276 4.29 -1.76 -3.78
C ALA A 276 5.25 -0.58 -3.99
N ASP A 277 6.40 -0.88 -4.57
CA ASP A 277 7.46 0.09 -4.89
C ASP A 277 8.11 0.75 -3.66
N GLY A 278 8.34 -0.03 -2.61
CA GLY A 278 9.09 0.41 -1.43
C GLY A 278 8.34 1.41 -0.55
N LEU A 279 7.03 1.26 -0.44
CA LEU A 279 6.17 2.05 0.44
C LEU A 279 5.91 1.31 1.76
N LEU A 280 5.96 2.05 2.85
CA LEU A 280 5.52 1.61 4.17
C LEU A 280 4.84 2.77 4.89
N GLY A 281 3.61 2.56 5.34
CA GLY A 281 2.90 3.47 6.22
C GLY A 281 2.81 2.90 7.63
N LEU A 282 3.04 3.74 8.62
CA LEU A 282 2.96 3.43 10.04
C LEU A 282 2.00 4.41 10.72
N ALA A 283 1.07 3.89 11.51
CA ALA A 283 0.24 4.68 12.43
C ALA A 283 0.53 4.19 13.85
N ILE A 284 0.96 5.09 14.74
CA ILE A 284 1.58 4.71 16.01
C ILE A 284 0.92 5.45 17.16
N LEU A 285 0.47 4.67 18.16
CA LEU A 285 0.07 5.16 19.47
C LEU A 285 1.33 5.34 20.32
N HIS A 286 1.62 6.57 20.72
CA HIS A 286 2.79 6.88 21.53
C HIS A 286 2.48 8.03 22.48
N GLU A 287 2.98 7.99 23.71
CA GLU A 287 2.70 8.98 24.76
C GLU A 287 3.17 10.39 24.40
N ASP A 288 4.31 10.52 23.71
CA ASP A 288 4.84 11.80 23.25
C ASP A 288 4.04 12.39 22.07
N TYR A 289 3.15 11.60 21.45
CA TYR A 289 2.38 12.01 20.28
C TYR A 289 0.87 11.75 20.46
N PRO A 290 0.22 12.44 21.42
CA PRO A 290 -1.17 12.14 21.83
C PRO A 290 -2.20 12.34 20.72
N ASN A 291 -1.92 13.16 19.71
CA ASN A 291 -2.80 13.40 18.56
C ASN A 291 -2.60 12.37 17.43
N GLY A 292 -1.81 11.31 17.69
CA GLY A 292 -1.49 10.27 16.73
C GLY A 292 -0.24 10.58 15.90
N LEU A 293 0.62 9.59 15.76
CA LEU A 293 1.83 9.66 14.95
C LEU A 293 1.67 8.85 13.67
N GLY A 294 1.77 9.50 12.54
CA GLY A 294 1.82 8.88 11.22
C GLY A 294 3.20 9.01 10.61
N ILE A 295 3.76 7.91 10.11
CA ILE A 295 5.07 7.91 9.46
C ILE A 295 4.94 7.18 8.13
N VAL A 296 5.53 7.75 7.09
CA VAL A 296 5.59 7.11 5.78
C VAL A 296 7.01 7.09 5.27
N VAL A 297 7.40 5.92 4.79
CA VAL A 297 8.68 5.66 4.13
C VAL A 297 8.41 5.33 2.66
N LYS A 298 9.14 5.98 1.77
CA LYS A 298 9.16 5.67 0.33
C LYS A 298 10.62 5.48 -0.11
N ILE A 299 10.97 4.27 -0.47
CA ILE A 299 12.28 3.98 -1.07
C ILE A 299 12.23 4.34 -2.55
N ALA A 300 13.19 5.13 -3.04
CA ALA A 300 13.25 5.56 -4.44
C ALA A 300 13.38 4.35 -5.38
N HIS A 301 14.18 3.38 -5.00
CA HIS A 301 14.32 2.09 -5.68
C HIS A 301 13.29 1.11 -5.15
N GLY A 302 12.14 1.00 -5.79
CA GLY A 302 10.93 0.32 -5.30
C GLY A 302 11.04 -1.15 -4.93
N TRP A 303 12.11 -1.85 -5.30
CA TRP A 303 12.31 -3.28 -5.06
C TRP A 303 13.31 -3.59 -3.94
N ASN A 304 13.70 -2.62 -3.13
CA ASN A 304 14.65 -2.81 -2.04
C ASN A 304 13.93 -3.01 -0.69
N ALA A 305 13.36 -4.19 -0.49
CA ALA A 305 12.70 -4.55 0.77
C ALA A 305 13.64 -4.48 1.98
N GLN A 306 14.93 -4.80 1.79
CA GLN A 306 15.93 -4.73 2.84
C GLN A 306 16.14 -3.29 3.32
N ALA A 307 16.23 -2.32 2.41
CA ALA A 307 16.35 -0.92 2.78
C ALA A 307 15.11 -0.43 3.54
N THR A 308 13.90 -0.78 3.08
CA THR A 308 12.66 -0.45 3.81
C THR A 308 12.68 -0.99 5.24
N TRP A 309 13.18 -2.22 5.42
CA TRP A 309 13.33 -2.84 6.72
C TRP A 309 14.29 -2.09 7.64
N TYR A 310 15.48 -1.71 7.13
CA TYR A 310 16.47 -0.96 7.91
C TYR A 310 15.92 0.40 8.36
N VAL A 311 15.26 1.13 7.45
CA VAL A 311 14.63 2.42 7.78
C VAL A 311 13.54 2.23 8.83
N ALA A 312 12.64 1.26 8.64
CA ALA A 312 11.59 0.95 9.60
C ALA A 312 12.15 0.56 10.98
N ARG A 313 13.22 -0.26 11.00
CA ARG A 313 13.88 -0.65 12.24
C ARG A 313 14.47 0.55 12.99
N SER A 314 15.11 1.47 12.28
CA SER A 314 15.65 2.68 12.88
C SER A 314 14.55 3.53 13.49
N ILE A 315 13.50 3.81 12.72
CA ILE A 315 12.33 4.59 13.15
C ILE A 315 11.67 3.97 14.39
N LEU A 316 11.33 2.68 14.31
CA LEU A 316 10.66 1.99 15.40
C LEU A 316 11.55 1.87 16.65
N GLY A 317 12.86 1.73 16.48
CA GLY A 317 13.81 1.73 17.58
C GLY A 317 13.85 3.05 18.36
N THR A 318 13.71 4.20 17.70
CA THR A 318 13.61 5.51 18.39
C THR A 318 12.32 5.68 19.19
N LEU A 319 11.30 4.88 18.86
CA LEU A 319 9.98 4.88 19.51
C LEU A 319 9.81 3.70 20.50
N GLY A 320 10.89 3.00 20.83
CA GLY A 320 10.88 1.92 21.82
C GLY A 320 10.40 0.56 21.32
N PHE A 321 10.22 0.37 20.00
CA PHE A 321 9.82 -0.92 19.42
C PHE A 321 11.03 -1.66 18.83
N GLU A 322 11.24 -2.91 19.21
CA GLU A 322 12.35 -3.71 18.70
C GLU A 322 11.97 -4.50 17.46
N LEU A 323 12.41 -4.05 16.28
CA LEU A 323 12.28 -4.79 15.04
C LEU A 323 13.54 -5.57 14.74
N ARG A 324 13.47 -6.91 14.80
CA ARG A 324 14.61 -7.78 14.49
C ARG A 324 14.93 -7.76 13.00
N ASN A 325 16.23 -7.83 12.67
CA ASN A 325 16.66 -7.92 11.29
C ASN A 325 16.53 -9.38 10.77
N PRO A 326 15.68 -9.65 9.76
CA PRO A 326 15.52 -10.99 9.21
C PRO A 326 16.60 -11.34 8.19
N TYR A 327 17.35 -10.34 7.73
CA TYR A 327 18.39 -10.53 6.72
C TYR A 327 19.67 -11.05 7.37
N PRO A 328 20.30 -12.09 6.82
CA PRO A 328 21.55 -12.59 7.34
C PRO A 328 22.62 -11.49 7.33
N LEU A 329 23.50 -11.54 8.31
CA LEU A 329 24.65 -10.64 8.38
C LEU A 329 25.57 -10.91 7.18
N HIS A 330 25.41 -10.12 6.15
CA HIS A 330 26.33 -10.10 5.03
C HIS A 330 27.65 -9.38 5.43
N ARG A 331 28.67 -9.53 4.62
CA ARG A 331 29.95 -8.80 4.80
C ARG A 331 29.81 -7.28 4.72
N GLN A 332 28.69 -6.79 4.17
CA GLN A 332 28.31 -5.37 4.20
C GLN A 332 27.54 -5.05 5.48
N LYS A 333 27.79 -3.88 6.03
CA LYS A 333 27.00 -3.29 7.12
C LYS A 333 26.12 -2.18 6.55
N ALA A 334 24.88 -2.12 6.97
CA ALA A 334 23.97 -1.03 6.64
C ALA A 334 24.00 0.03 7.75
N PHE A 335 24.06 1.27 7.36
CA PHE A 335 23.98 2.44 8.23
C PHE A 335 22.84 3.32 7.77
N ILE A 336 22.03 3.81 8.70
CA ILE A 336 21.06 4.85 8.40
C ILE A 336 21.83 6.15 8.25
N VAL A 337 21.54 6.88 7.21
CA VAL A 337 22.08 8.21 6.99
C VAL A 337 21.32 9.17 7.88
N PRO A 338 21.99 9.93 8.76
CA PRO A 338 21.34 10.82 9.72
C PRO A 338 20.63 11.99 9.03
#